data_0f4298266cd42f5cc937ec0c3817ba9c
#
_entry.id   0f4298266cd42f5cc937ec0c3817ba9c
#
_cell.length_a   1.000
_cell.length_b   1.000
_cell.length_c   1.000
_cell.angle_alpha   90.00
_cell.angle_beta   90.00
_cell.angle_gamma   90.00
#
_symmetry.space_group_name_H-M   'P 1'
#
loop_
_entity.id
_entity.type
_entity.pdbx_description
1 polymer ?
#
loop_
_entity_poly.entity_id
_entity_poly.type
_entity_poly.pdbx_seq_one_letter_code
_entity_poly.pdbx_strand_id
1 'polypeptide(L)'
;MQVIENLKVKEKLYIEKLENGLTVMIIPKKGIQKKYIIWGTNYGSNDNKFIVPGEEEITEVPNGVAHFLEHKLFEQENGTNSLDVLTALGVNANAYTTNDHTAYLFECTDNFYEAMDELMDYVQHPYFTDENVEKEKGIIGQEIRMYDDYPEWRVYLNAMQAMYHNNPIKIDITGTIETISKIDKEILYKCYNTFYNPSNMAIAICGDFEPEKMLEEVKKRLVEKSGSGEIKRIYEPEEDSIVQEKIEQKLEVSKPIYTIGIKGTLPNTALENKSEIVKRHLCIEILLNLILGRSSELYKKLYNEGIISGSPSLDHEFGKTYDHILITGQATNPEKLYEDFKNEIQKIKQNGINKEDFERIKKMIYGAYVKEYDDVTDIARMFLSDYFKGINSFDYLEEIQGINVEYATHVLKNVFKEEKMVISIVRN
;
A
#
# COMPACT_ATOMS: atom_id res chain seq x y z
N MET A 1 20.12 14.45 -13.23
CA MET A 1 19.52 13.18 -12.73
C MET A 1 20.59 12.32 -12.07
N GLN A 2 20.29 11.76 -10.91
CA GLN A 2 21.07 10.68 -10.31
C GLN A 2 20.69 9.35 -10.99
N VAL A 3 21.66 8.45 -11.20
CA VAL A 3 21.42 7.13 -11.77
C VAL A 3 21.78 6.08 -10.72
N ILE A 4 20.83 5.18 -10.45
CA ILE A 4 21.02 4.02 -9.57
C ILE A 4 20.84 2.78 -10.45
N GLU A 5 21.81 1.88 -10.46
CA GLU A 5 21.80 0.68 -11.29
C GLU A 5 21.80 -0.58 -10.41
N ASN A 6 20.91 -1.52 -10.74
CA ASN A 6 20.98 -2.86 -10.15
C ASN A 6 21.40 -3.89 -11.20
N LEU A 7 22.60 -4.43 -11.03
CA LEU A 7 23.20 -5.37 -11.98
C LEU A 7 22.52 -6.75 -11.98
N LYS A 8 21.79 -7.13 -10.92
CA LYS A 8 21.13 -8.44 -10.80
C LYS A 8 19.92 -8.55 -11.73
N VAL A 9 19.16 -7.47 -11.84
CA VAL A 9 18.00 -7.35 -12.76
C VAL A 9 18.32 -6.55 -14.02
N LYS A 10 19.52 -5.94 -14.10
CA LYS A 10 19.98 -5.11 -15.22
C LYS A 10 19.07 -3.88 -15.46
N GLU A 11 18.51 -3.35 -14.39
CA GLU A 11 17.64 -2.18 -14.44
C GLU A 11 18.37 -0.93 -13.94
N LYS A 12 17.90 0.22 -14.42
CA LYS A 12 18.39 1.54 -14.02
C LYS A 12 17.24 2.42 -13.62
N LEU A 13 17.38 3.06 -12.47
CA LEU A 13 16.51 4.13 -12.01
C LEU A 13 17.22 5.46 -12.27
N TYR A 14 16.57 6.34 -13.01
CA TYR A 14 16.94 7.75 -13.17
C TYR A 14 16.04 8.57 -12.27
N ILE A 15 16.61 9.24 -11.27
CA ILE A 15 15.84 10.00 -10.28
C ILE A 15 16.32 11.45 -10.29
N GLU A 16 15.36 12.38 -10.29
CA GLU A 16 15.59 13.82 -10.20
C GLU A 16 14.61 14.45 -9.23
N LYS A 17 15.12 15.22 -8.30
CA LYS A 17 14.31 16.10 -7.46
C LYS A 17 14.36 17.50 -8.06
N LEU A 18 13.22 17.97 -8.54
CA LEU A 18 13.09 19.28 -9.18
C LEU A 18 13.19 20.42 -8.13
N GLU A 19 13.39 21.66 -8.61
CA GLU A 19 13.52 22.84 -7.74
C GLU A 19 12.27 23.09 -6.86
N ASN A 20 11.07 22.74 -7.36
CA ASN A 20 9.83 22.81 -6.61
C ASN A 20 9.64 21.64 -5.62
N GLY A 21 10.58 20.71 -5.56
CA GLY A 21 10.59 19.57 -4.66
C GLY A 21 9.95 18.29 -5.21
N LEU A 22 9.30 18.32 -6.39
CA LEU A 22 8.75 17.12 -7.02
C LEU A 22 9.87 16.14 -7.37
N THR A 23 9.69 14.87 -7.01
CA THR A 23 10.61 13.81 -7.43
C THR A 23 10.09 13.09 -8.65
N VAL A 24 10.93 12.97 -9.67
CA VAL A 24 10.64 12.23 -10.90
C VAL A 24 11.56 11.02 -10.99
N MET A 25 10.97 9.85 -11.13
CA MET A 25 11.62 8.55 -11.28
C MET A 25 11.32 8.00 -12.67
N ILE A 26 12.36 7.67 -13.43
CA ILE A 26 12.22 7.12 -14.79
C ILE A 26 12.99 5.81 -14.84
N ILE A 27 12.28 4.73 -15.19
CA ILE A 27 12.85 3.38 -15.32
C ILE A 27 12.70 2.94 -16.78
N PRO A 28 13.73 3.12 -17.62
CA PRO A 28 13.65 2.78 -19.03
C PRO A 28 13.68 1.26 -19.25
N LYS A 29 12.65 0.74 -19.95
CA LYS A 29 12.54 -0.67 -20.35
C LYS A 29 12.61 -0.76 -21.88
N LYS A 30 13.82 -0.92 -22.40
CA LYS A 30 14.06 -0.90 -23.85
C LYS A 30 13.35 -2.02 -24.60
N GLY A 31 12.64 -1.67 -25.67
CA GLY A 31 11.94 -2.61 -26.55
C GLY A 31 10.56 -3.06 -26.04
N ILE A 32 10.11 -2.59 -24.88
CA ILE A 32 8.76 -2.85 -24.37
C ILE A 32 7.77 -1.86 -24.98
N GLN A 33 6.65 -2.35 -25.52
CA GLN A 33 5.60 -1.47 -26.08
C GLN A 33 4.73 -0.83 -25.01
N LYS A 34 4.43 -1.57 -23.93
CA LYS A 34 3.65 -1.09 -22.80
C LYS A 34 4.39 0.02 -22.07
N LYS A 35 3.68 1.07 -21.74
CA LYS A 35 4.17 2.25 -21.00
C LYS A 35 3.28 2.49 -19.82
N TYR A 36 3.85 2.94 -18.72
CA TYR A 36 3.13 3.21 -17.49
C TYR A 36 3.63 4.48 -16.83
N ILE A 37 2.71 5.28 -16.33
CA ILE A 37 2.98 6.43 -15.48
C ILE A 37 2.09 6.40 -14.26
N ILE A 38 2.62 6.76 -13.12
CA ILE A 38 1.91 6.93 -11.88
C ILE A 38 2.40 8.18 -11.16
N TRP A 39 1.47 9.02 -10.77
CA TRP A 39 1.72 10.25 -10.02
C TRP A 39 1.06 10.14 -8.65
N GLY A 40 1.87 10.08 -7.59
CA GLY A 40 1.38 9.94 -6.22
C GLY A 40 1.60 11.18 -5.38
N THR A 41 0.71 11.37 -4.42
CA THR A 41 0.89 12.26 -3.28
C THR A 41 1.06 11.44 -2.01
N ASN A 42 2.00 11.82 -1.17
CA ASN A 42 2.22 11.23 0.15
C ASN A 42 1.12 11.68 1.13
N TYR A 43 -0.12 11.33 0.81
CA TYR A 43 -1.35 11.61 1.54
C TYR A 43 -2.31 10.43 1.42
N GLY A 44 -2.60 9.77 2.51
CA GLY A 44 -3.51 8.64 2.58
C GLY A 44 -4.56 8.80 3.67
N SER A 45 -5.37 7.77 3.86
CA SER A 45 -6.48 7.79 4.82
C SER A 45 -6.03 7.93 6.29
N ASN A 46 -4.76 7.68 6.60
CA ASN A 46 -4.20 7.86 7.94
C ASN A 46 -3.88 9.32 8.28
N ASP A 47 -3.82 10.22 7.30
CA ASP A 47 -3.37 11.60 7.47
C ASP A 47 -4.53 12.56 7.83
N ASN A 48 -5.33 12.22 8.84
CA ASN A 48 -6.52 12.99 9.24
C ASN A 48 -6.21 14.13 10.20
N LYS A 49 -5.01 14.18 10.78
CA LYS A 49 -4.60 15.19 11.75
C LYS A 49 -3.20 15.70 11.42
N PHE A 50 -3.09 16.99 11.12
CA PHE A 50 -1.84 17.58 10.64
C PHE A 50 -1.76 19.09 10.94
N ILE A 51 -0.57 19.67 10.79
CA ILE A 51 -0.36 21.11 10.77
C ILE A 51 0.02 21.51 9.35
N VAL A 52 -0.72 22.46 8.78
CA VAL A 52 -0.43 23.03 7.47
C VAL A 52 0.90 23.78 7.51
N PRO A 53 1.79 23.66 6.53
CA PRO A 53 3.04 24.40 6.50
C PRO A 53 2.83 25.91 6.66
N GLY A 54 3.50 26.50 7.67
CA GLY A 54 3.37 27.91 8.01
C GLY A 54 2.24 28.24 9.00
N GLU A 55 1.41 27.28 9.39
CA GLU A 55 0.43 27.41 10.47
C GLU A 55 0.97 26.80 11.78
N GLU A 56 0.36 27.16 12.91
CA GLU A 56 0.67 26.58 14.23
C GLU A 56 -0.47 25.69 14.73
N GLU A 57 -1.66 25.87 14.21
CA GLU A 57 -2.87 25.17 14.64
C GLU A 57 -2.98 23.77 14.00
N ILE A 58 -3.48 22.82 14.81
CA ILE A 58 -3.79 21.48 14.33
C ILE A 58 -5.06 21.52 13.48
N THR A 59 -4.95 21.03 12.26
CA THR A 59 -6.10 20.74 11.41
C THR A 59 -6.49 19.28 11.61
N GLU A 60 -7.76 19.04 11.90
CA GLU A 60 -8.36 17.70 11.94
C GLU A 60 -9.48 17.63 10.91
N VAL A 61 -9.46 16.62 10.06
CA VAL A 61 -10.43 16.44 8.96
C VAL A 61 -11.20 15.14 9.12
N PRO A 62 -12.42 15.05 8.56
CA PRO A 62 -13.21 13.82 8.61
C PRO A 62 -12.49 12.64 7.94
N ASN A 63 -12.74 11.41 8.44
CA ASN A 63 -12.29 10.21 7.75
C ASN A 63 -12.93 10.11 6.37
N GLY A 64 -12.18 9.63 5.38
CA GLY A 64 -12.61 9.51 3.99
C GLY A 64 -12.18 10.67 3.08
N VAL A 65 -11.60 11.78 3.59
CA VAL A 65 -11.23 12.95 2.77
C VAL A 65 -10.20 12.60 1.69
N ALA A 66 -9.20 11.76 1.99
CA ALA A 66 -8.19 11.38 0.98
C ALA A 66 -8.82 10.64 -0.20
N HIS A 67 -9.70 9.67 0.06
CA HIS A 67 -10.46 8.95 -0.95
C HIS A 67 -11.46 9.86 -1.69
N PHE A 68 -12.12 10.75 -0.97
CA PHE A 68 -13.02 11.73 -1.58
C PHE A 68 -12.29 12.64 -2.57
N LEU A 69 -11.08 13.09 -2.24
CA LEU A 69 -10.23 13.87 -3.15
C LEU A 69 -9.83 13.06 -4.38
N GLU A 70 -9.54 11.77 -4.23
CA GLU A 70 -9.23 10.89 -5.35
C GLU A 70 -10.35 10.93 -6.40
N HIS A 71 -11.60 10.74 -5.98
CA HIS A 71 -12.78 10.80 -6.86
C HIS A 71 -12.95 12.18 -7.51
N LYS A 72 -12.77 13.24 -6.72
CA LYS A 72 -13.10 14.61 -7.17
C LYS A 72 -12.13 15.20 -8.17
N LEU A 73 -10.88 14.72 -8.24
CA LEU A 73 -9.92 15.27 -9.19
C LEU A 73 -10.23 14.95 -10.65
N PHE A 74 -11.02 13.91 -10.92
CA PHE A 74 -11.40 13.57 -12.30
C PHE A 74 -12.44 14.52 -12.91
N GLU A 75 -13.21 15.22 -12.10
CA GLU A 75 -14.26 16.14 -12.59
C GLU A 75 -13.67 17.53 -12.85
N GLN A 76 -13.81 18.02 -14.06
CA GLN A 76 -13.20 19.25 -14.53
C GLN A 76 -14.23 20.42 -14.64
N GLU A 77 -13.75 21.66 -14.59
CA GLU A 77 -14.57 22.88 -14.66
C GLU A 77 -15.41 22.96 -15.94
N ASN A 78 -14.92 22.43 -17.04
CA ASN A 78 -15.63 22.38 -18.32
C ASN A 78 -16.73 21.32 -18.38
N GLY A 79 -16.99 20.60 -17.28
CA GLY A 79 -17.98 19.53 -17.17
C GLY A 79 -17.55 18.19 -17.74
N THR A 80 -16.30 18.03 -18.14
CA THR A 80 -15.76 16.73 -18.58
C THR A 80 -15.27 15.92 -17.38
N ASN A 81 -15.14 14.59 -17.57
CA ASN A 81 -14.49 13.69 -16.65
C ASN A 81 -13.18 13.17 -17.30
N SER A 82 -12.06 13.36 -16.64
CA SER A 82 -10.74 12.98 -17.17
C SER A 82 -10.60 11.48 -17.43
N LEU A 83 -11.33 10.61 -16.70
CA LEU A 83 -11.37 9.17 -17.01
C LEU A 83 -12.03 8.88 -18.37
N ASP A 84 -13.08 9.63 -18.73
CA ASP A 84 -13.74 9.48 -20.04
C ASP A 84 -12.80 9.94 -21.16
N VAL A 85 -12.07 11.04 -20.96
CA VAL A 85 -11.06 11.54 -21.91
C VAL A 85 -9.96 10.50 -22.12
N LEU A 86 -9.39 9.96 -21.03
CA LEU A 86 -8.35 8.95 -21.07
C LEU A 86 -8.85 7.65 -21.73
N THR A 87 -10.06 7.23 -21.41
CA THR A 87 -10.71 6.06 -22.05
C THR A 87 -10.87 6.27 -23.55
N ALA A 88 -11.25 7.47 -23.99
CA ALA A 88 -11.38 7.79 -25.41
C ALA A 88 -10.04 7.78 -26.16
N LEU A 89 -8.91 8.02 -25.46
CA LEU A 89 -7.56 7.85 -25.98
C LEU A 89 -7.11 6.38 -26.08
N GLY A 90 -7.92 5.44 -25.56
CA GLY A 90 -7.61 4.01 -25.54
C GLY A 90 -6.59 3.61 -24.50
N VAL A 91 -6.43 4.39 -23.44
CA VAL A 91 -5.55 4.06 -22.31
C VAL A 91 -6.34 3.50 -21.14
N ASN A 92 -5.72 2.65 -20.34
CA ASN A 92 -6.29 2.12 -19.10
C ASN A 92 -5.86 3.00 -17.93
N ALA A 93 -6.73 3.92 -17.54
CA ALA A 93 -6.49 4.86 -16.45
C ALA A 93 -7.21 4.45 -15.17
N ASN A 94 -6.61 4.77 -14.03
CA ASN A 94 -7.18 4.51 -12.71
C ASN A 94 -6.60 5.46 -11.67
N ALA A 95 -7.14 5.42 -10.46
CA ALA A 95 -6.55 5.98 -9.26
C ALA A 95 -6.76 5.02 -8.09
N TYR A 96 -6.06 5.25 -7.00
CA TYR A 96 -6.30 4.53 -5.75
C TYR A 96 -5.81 5.33 -4.55
N THR A 97 -6.49 5.15 -3.43
CA THR A 97 -6.08 5.65 -2.12
C THR A 97 -5.72 4.48 -1.21
N THR A 98 -4.57 4.58 -0.57
CA THR A 98 -4.13 3.68 0.50
C THR A 98 -4.16 4.39 1.84
N ASN A 99 -3.71 3.71 2.89
CA ASN A 99 -3.54 4.34 4.19
C ASN A 99 -2.44 5.42 4.21
N ASP A 100 -1.43 5.33 3.31
CA ASP A 100 -0.24 6.18 3.32
C ASP A 100 -0.15 7.15 2.13
N HIS A 101 -0.77 6.83 0.98
CA HIS A 101 -0.67 7.66 -0.23
C HIS A 101 -1.87 7.48 -1.15
N THR A 102 -2.08 8.48 -2.00
CA THR A 102 -3.03 8.45 -3.12
C THR A 102 -2.27 8.59 -4.42
N ALA A 103 -2.68 7.87 -5.46
CA ALA A 103 -2.00 7.88 -6.75
C ALA A 103 -2.96 7.83 -7.93
N TYR A 104 -2.59 8.52 -9.01
CA TYR A 104 -3.27 8.61 -10.30
C TYR A 104 -2.36 8.04 -11.37
N LEU A 105 -2.90 7.24 -12.27
CA LEU A 105 -2.08 6.43 -13.16
C LEU A 105 -2.78 6.10 -14.47
N PHE A 106 -1.98 5.74 -15.46
CA PHE A 106 -2.47 5.01 -16.62
C PHE A 106 -1.40 4.08 -17.20
N GLU A 107 -1.86 3.08 -17.94
CA GLU A 107 -1.06 2.23 -18.82
C GLU A 107 -1.56 2.33 -20.26
N CYS A 108 -0.64 2.26 -21.22
CA CYS A 108 -0.96 2.30 -22.63
C CYS A 108 0.14 1.67 -23.50
N THR A 109 -0.17 1.43 -24.76
CA THR A 109 0.81 1.17 -25.83
C THR A 109 1.00 2.40 -26.71
N ASP A 110 -0.09 3.13 -26.97
CA ASP A 110 -0.17 4.30 -27.83
C ASP A 110 -0.71 5.51 -27.08
N ASN A 111 -0.65 6.69 -27.67
CA ASN A 111 -1.20 7.95 -27.15
C ASN A 111 -0.65 8.36 -25.78
N PHE A 112 0.58 7.94 -25.43
CA PHE A 112 1.16 8.17 -24.10
C PHE A 112 1.25 9.65 -23.75
N TYR A 113 1.68 10.50 -24.68
CA TYR A 113 1.90 11.92 -24.39
C TYR A 113 0.58 12.69 -24.28
N GLU A 114 -0.42 12.36 -25.08
CA GLU A 114 -1.77 12.91 -25.00
C GLU A 114 -2.44 12.51 -23.68
N ALA A 115 -2.29 11.26 -23.26
CA ALA A 115 -2.77 10.79 -21.97
C ALA A 115 -2.01 11.40 -20.78
N MET A 116 -0.70 11.65 -20.97
CA MET A 116 0.12 12.34 -19.99
C MET A 116 -0.29 13.82 -19.86
N ASP A 117 -0.66 14.49 -20.96
CA ASP A 117 -1.21 15.84 -20.91
C ASP A 117 -2.45 15.88 -20.02
N GLU A 118 -3.40 14.95 -20.22
CA GLU A 118 -4.63 14.87 -19.41
C GLU A 118 -4.34 14.54 -17.94
N LEU A 119 -3.49 13.49 -17.67
CA LEU A 119 -3.12 13.13 -16.29
C LEU A 119 -2.51 14.32 -15.56
N MET A 120 -1.58 15.02 -16.18
CA MET A 120 -0.87 16.11 -15.54
C MET A 120 -1.72 17.37 -15.44
N ASP A 121 -2.73 17.52 -16.29
CA ASP A 121 -3.68 18.62 -16.19
C ASP A 121 -4.61 18.43 -14.97
N TYR A 122 -5.38 17.34 -14.90
CA TYR A 122 -6.39 17.19 -13.86
C TYR A 122 -5.80 17.04 -12.44
N VAL A 123 -4.62 16.45 -12.28
CA VAL A 123 -3.97 16.35 -10.96
C VAL A 123 -3.54 17.73 -10.43
N GLN A 124 -3.28 18.70 -11.33
CA GLN A 124 -2.82 20.03 -10.97
C GLN A 124 -3.93 21.08 -10.87
N HIS A 125 -5.12 20.81 -11.44
CA HIS A 125 -6.23 21.78 -11.54
C HIS A 125 -7.50 21.24 -10.85
N PRO A 126 -7.57 21.28 -9.50
CA PRO A 126 -8.73 20.81 -8.76
C PRO A 126 -9.94 21.72 -8.99
N TYR A 127 -11.12 21.12 -9.18
CA TYR A 127 -12.36 21.83 -9.32
C TYR A 127 -13.43 21.30 -8.35
N PHE A 128 -13.64 22.01 -7.24
CA PHE A 128 -14.61 21.62 -6.21
C PHE A 128 -15.67 22.71 -6.03
N THR A 129 -16.94 22.35 -6.15
CA THR A 129 -18.11 23.19 -5.88
C THR A 129 -19.01 22.51 -4.87
N ASP A 130 -19.90 23.28 -4.23
CA ASP A 130 -20.87 22.69 -3.30
C ASP A 130 -21.72 21.62 -3.99
N GLU A 131 -22.13 21.88 -5.25
CA GLU A 131 -22.97 20.98 -6.03
C GLU A 131 -22.25 19.65 -6.34
N ASN A 132 -20.99 19.71 -6.84
CA ASN A 132 -20.29 18.49 -7.21
C ASN A 132 -19.81 17.69 -6.00
N VAL A 133 -19.57 18.34 -4.86
CA VAL A 133 -19.26 17.67 -3.58
C VAL A 133 -20.52 16.95 -3.05
N GLU A 134 -21.69 17.59 -3.05
CA GLU A 134 -22.93 16.94 -2.61
C GLU A 134 -23.30 15.73 -3.49
N LYS A 135 -23.12 15.83 -4.80
CA LYS A 135 -23.31 14.70 -5.72
C LYS A 135 -22.40 13.53 -5.38
N GLU A 136 -21.11 13.79 -5.10
CA GLU A 136 -20.12 12.77 -4.80
C GLU A 136 -20.38 12.04 -3.48
N LYS A 137 -20.91 12.73 -2.45
CA LYS A 137 -21.36 12.07 -1.22
C LYS A 137 -22.35 10.94 -1.47
N GLY A 138 -23.23 11.11 -2.47
CA GLY A 138 -24.17 10.08 -2.88
C GLY A 138 -23.47 8.86 -3.50
N ILE A 139 -22.48 9.08 -4.34
CA ILE A 139 -21.70 8.03 -5.03
C ILE A 139 -20.86 7.25 -4.02
N ILE A 140 -20.04 7.94 -3.24
CA ILE A 140 -19.20 7.31 -2.21
C ILE A 140 -20.06 6.62 -1.13
N GLY A 141 -21.24 7.21 -0.82
CA GLY A 141 -22.19 6.57 0.09
C GLY A 141 -22.76 5.23 -0.43
N GLN A 142 -22.84 5.02 -1.73
CA GLN A 142 -23.18 3.72 -2.32
C GLN A 142 -22.00 2.75 -2.25
N GLU A 143 -20.80 3.25 -2.49
CA GLU A 143 -19.57 2.47 -2.38
C GLU A 143 -19.33 1.97 -0.96
N ILE A 144 -19.51 2.82 0.06
CA ILE A 144 -19.42 2.42 1.48
C ILE A 144 -20.38 1.24 1.76
N ARG A 145 -21.65 1.34 1.31
CA ARG A 145 -22.60 0.23 1.50
C ARG A 145 -22.19 -1.04 0.77
N MET A 146 -21.58 -0.92 -0.40
CA MET A 146 -21.05 -2.07 -1.14
C MET A 146 -19.94 -2.76 -0.34
N TYR A 147 -19.01 -1.99 0.25
CA TYR A 147 -17.94 -2.56 1.07
C TYR A 147 -18.44 -3.12 2.41
N ASP A 148 -19.50 -2.56 2.99
CA ASP A 148 -20.13 -3.13 4.18
C ASP A 148 -20.68 -4.54 3.96
N ASP A 149 -21.11 -4.84 2.74
CA ASP A 149 -21.63 -6.14 2.33
C ASP A 149 -20.56 -7.05 1.66
N TYR A 150 -19.29 -6.60 1.57
CA TYR A 150 -18.22 -7.34 0.92
C TYR A 150 -17.39 -8.14 1.95
N PRO A 151 -17.52 -9.48 2.03
CA PRO A 151 -16.98 -10.28 3.13
C PRO A 151 -15.46 -10.24 3.23
N GLU A 152 -14.72 -10.19 2.11
CA GLU A 152 -13.26 -10.12 2.07
C GLU A 152 -12.75 -8.80 2.63
N TRP A 153 -13.46 -7.69 2.37
CA TRP A 153 -13.14 -6.40 2.95
C TRP A 153 -13.45 -6.36 4.46
N ARG A 154 -14.62 -6.90 4.84
CA ARG A 154 -15.04 -6.92 6.25
C ARG A 154 -14.10 -7.74 7.13
N VAL A 155 -13.64 -8.91 6.66
CA VAL A 155 -12.73 -9.75 7.44
C VAL A 155 -11.38 -9.06 7.65
N TYR A 156 -10.89 -8.30 6.65
CA TYR A 156 -9.69 -7.46 6.75
C TYR A 156 -9.89 -6.32 7.76
N LEU A 157 -10.91 -5.48 7.57
CA LEU A 157 -11.15 -4.32 8.43
C LEU A 157 -11.39 -4.72 9.89
N ASN A 158 -12.12 -5.80 10.11
CA ASN A 158 -12.32 -6.36 11.44
C ASN A 158 -10.99 -6.81 12.08
N ALA A 159 -10.05 -7.37 11.30
CA ALA A 159 -8.72 -7.71 11.81
C ALA A 159 -7.94 -6.45 12.22
N MET A 160 -8.02 -5.36 11.44
CA MET A 160 -7.42 -4.07 11.82
C MET A 160 -8.03 -3.54 13.12
N GLN A 161 -9.35 -3.59 13.27
CA GLN A 161 -10.06 -3.16 14.50
C GLN A 161 -9.72 -4.03 15.70
N ALA A 162 -9.42 -5.31 15.49
CA ALA A 162 -9.00 -6.22 16.57
C ALA A 162 -7.54 -5.96 17.01
N MET A 163 -6.68 -5.49 16.10
CA MET A 163 -5.26 -5.22 16.37
C MET A 163 -4.99 -3.83 16.94
N TYR A 164 -5.62 -2.77 16.42
CA TYR A 164 -5.21 -1.39 16.65
C TYR A 164 -6.16 -0.63 17.57
N HIS A 165 -5.62 0.04 18.62
CA HIS A 165 -6.37 0.87 19.54
C HIS A 165 -6.62 2.28 18.97
N ASN A 166 -5.59 2.94 18.51
CA ASN A 166 -5.62 4.35 18.13
C ASN A 166 -5.26 4.60 16.67
N ASN A 167 -4.47 3.71 16.03
CA ASN A 167 -4.01 3.90 14.67
C ASN A 167 -5.18 4.01 13.68
N PRO A 168 -5.20 5.04 12.80
CA PRO A 168 -6.27 5.23 11.83
C PRO A 168 -6.44 4.08 10.83
N ILE A 169 -5.46 3.20 10.67
CA ILE A 169 -5.56 2.02 9.78
C ILE A 169 -6.76 1.10 10.10
N LYS A 170 -7.31 1.18 11.31
CA LYS A 170 -8.53 0.47 11.71
C LYS A 170 -9.82 1.07 11.16
N ILE A 171 -9.72 2.23 10.50
CA ILE A 171 -10.85 2.97 9.95
C ILE A 171 -10.87 2.72 8.43
N ASP A 172 -12.06 2.53 7.89
CA ASP A 172 -12.22 2.33 6.45
C ASP A 172 -11.68 3.53 5.66
N ILE A 173 -10.95 3.27 4.58
CA ILE A 173 -10.36 4.29 3.70
C ILE A 173 -11.44 5.21 3.13
N THR A 174 -12.62 4.66 2.83
CA THR A 174 -13.78 5.41 2.32
C THR A 174 -14.43 6.31 3.39
N GLY A 175 -14.09 6.11 4.66
CA GLY A 175 -14.79 6.71 5.78
C GLY A 175 -16.14 6.03 6.08
N THR A 176 -17.06 6.76 6.67
CA THR A 176 -18.45 6.35 6.93
C THR A 176 -19.42 7.37 6.36
N ILE A 177 -20.70 7.00 6.18
CA ILE A 177 -21.76 7.95 5.75
C ILE A 177 -21.76 9.19 6.63
N GLU A 178 -21.55 9.03 7.95
CA GLU A 178 -21.51 10.15 8.89
C GLU A 178 -20.27 11.04 8.66
N THR A 179 -19.09 10.45 8.45
CA THR A 179 -17.88 11.25 8.27
C THR A 179 -17.84 11.96 6.93
N ILE A 180 -18.22 11.30 5.82
CA ILE A 180 -18.26 11.93 4.50
C ILE A 180 -19.34 13.03 4.40
N SER A 181 -20.41 12.96 5.18
CA SER A 181 -21.43 14.02 5.21
C SER A 181 -20.89 15.37 5.71
N LYS A 182 -19.78 15.36 6.45
CA LYS A 182 -19.12 16.56 7.01
C LYS A 182 -18.09 17.16 6.05
N ILE A 183 -17.80 16.49 4.92
CA ILE A 183 -16.84 16.96 3.94
C ILE A 183 -17.50 18.06 3.10
N ASP A 184 -16.81 19.17 2.95
CA ASP A 184 -17.19 20.30 2.09
C ASP A 184 -16.02 20.69 1.17
N LYS A 185 -16.25 21.62 0.25
CA LYS A 185 -15.21 22.06 -0.69
C LYS A 185 -14.04 22.75 0.01
N GLU A 186 -14.27 23.43 1.13
CA GLU A 186 -13.26 24.13 1.91
C GLU A 186 -12.27 23.12 2.50
N ILE A 187 -12.75 22.01 3.06
CA ILE A 187 -11.94 20.89 3.55
C ILE A 187 -11.15 20.25 2.40
N LEU A 188 -11.81 20.01 1.25
CA LEU A 188 -11.14 19.42 0.09
C LEU A 188 -10.02 20.34 -0.44
N TYR A 189 -10.28 21.64 -0.63
CA TYR A 189 -9.23 22.58 -1.03
C TYR A 189 -8.11 22.70 0.00
N LYS A 190 -8.42 22.69 1.30
CA LYS A 190 -7.41 22.73 2.36
C LYS A 190 -6.49 21.52 2.28
N CYS A 191 -7.05 20.30 2.16
CA CYS A 191 -6.26 19.08 2.03
C CYS A 191 -5.48 19.03 0.70
N TYR A 192 -6.11 19.41 -0.42
CA TYR A 192 -5.44 19.47 -1.71
C TYR A 192 -4.25 20.45 -1.68
N ASN A 193 -4.45 21.66 -1.20
CA ASN A 193 -3.38 22.66 -1.14
C ASN A 193 -2.24 22.25 -0.21
N THR A 194 -2.53 21.48 0.83
CA THR A 194 -1.53 20.97 1.78
C THR A 194 -0.74 19.81 1.18
N PHE A 195 -1.42 18.78 0.68
CA PHE A 195 -0.81 17.50 0.35
C PHE A 195 -0.47 17.33 -1.13
N TYR A 196 -1.24 17.96 -2.06
CA TYR A 196 -0.94 17.94 -3.49
C TYR A 196 0.03 19.07 -3.85
N ASN A 197 1.11 19.11 -3.09
CA ASN A 197 2.19 20.04 -3.27
C ASN A 197 3.40 19.29 -3.86
N PRO A 198 4.10 19.84 -4.85
CA PRO A 198 5.22 19.17 -5.51
C PRO A 198 6.23 18.54 -4.54
N SER A 199 6.54 19.21 -3.43
CA SER A 199 7.49 18.70 -2.42
C SER A 199 6.99 17.45 -1.65
N ASN A 200 5.68 17.16 -1.71
CA ASN A 200 5.03 15.99 -1.10
C ASN A 200 4.61 14.93 -2.13
N MET A 201 4.98 15.12 -3.41
CA MET A 201 4.55 14.27 -4.52
C MET A 201 5.73 13.64 -5.25
N ALA A 202 5.46 12.54 -5.95
CA ALA A 202 6.43 11.89 -6.81
C ALA A 202 5.75 11.29 -8.05
N ILE A 203 6.50 11.23 -9.16
CA ILE A 203 6.09 10.58 -10.40
C ILE A 203 7.02 9.41 -10.65
N ALA A 204 6.48 8.25 -11.02
CA ALA A 204 7.26 7.12 -11.54
C ALA A 204 6.78 6.78 -12.95
N ILE A 205 7.72 6.64 -13.88
CA ILE A 205 7.46 6.36 -15.30
C ILE A 205 8.30 5.15 -15.73
N CYS A 206 7.65 4.14 -16.30
CA CYS A 206 8.34 2.95 -16.81
C CYS A 206 7.90 2.64 -18.23
N GLY A 207 8.87 2.35 -19.11
CA GLY A 207 8.64 2.07 -20.52
C GLY A 207 9.86 2.33 -21.40
N ASP A 208 9.72 2.21 -22.71
CA ASP A 208 10.81 2.50 -23.65
C ASP A 208 10.93 4.01 -23.89
N PHE A 209 11.65 4.67 -23.01
CA PHE A 209 11.87 6.11 -23.03
C PHE A 209 13.35 6.47 -22.92
N GLU A 210 13.73 7.60 -23.53
CA GLU A 210 14.99 8.28 -23.26
C GLU A 210 14.83 9.14 -22.01
N PRO A 211 15.53 8.86 -20.89
CA PRO A 211 15.26 9.48 -19.60
C PRO A 211 15.31 11.01 -19.58
N GLU A 212 16.31 11.60 -20.25
CA GLU A 212 16.47 13.04 -20.30
C GLU A 212 15.32 13.71 -21.05
N LYS A 213 14.87 13.12 -22.16
CA LYS A 213 13.73 13.63 -22.94
C LYS A 213 12.43 13.50 -22.14
N MET A 214 12.23 12.36 -21.46
CA MET A 214 11.04 12.15 -20.63
C MET A 214 11.00 13.15 -19.47
N LEU A 215 12.12 13.43 -18.83
CA LEU A 215 12.20 14.46 -17.80
C LEU A 215 11.79 15.84 -18.31
N GLU A 216 12.25 16.23 -19.51
CA GLU A 216 11.84 17.50 -20.14
C GLU A 216 10.35 17.51 -20.50
N GLU A 217 9.77 16.38 -20.94
CA GLU A 217 8.33 16.29 -21.18
C GLU A 217 7.51 16.42 -19.89
N VAL A 218 8.00 15.88 -18.76
CA VAL A 218 7.39 16.12 -17.43
C VAL A 218 7.45 17.60 -17.08
N LYS A 219 8.64 18.23 -17.17
CA LYS A 219 8.82 19.64 -16.81
C LYS A 219 7.94 20.60 -17.59
N LYS A 220 7.74 20.36 -18.89
CA LYS A 220 6.88 21.21 -19.75
C LYS A 220 5.42 21.25 -19.31
N ARG A 221 4.95 20.21 -18.63
CA ARG A 221 3.55 20.03 -18.22
C ARG A 221 3.28 20.45 -16.77
N LEU A 222 4.34 20.77 -16.03
CA LEU A 222 4.18 21.24 -14.66
C LEU A 222 3.73 22.69 -14.63
N VAL A 223 2.70 22.98 -13.81
CA VAL A 223 2.34 24.35 -13.47
C VAL A 223 3.41 24.96 -12.56
N GLU A 224 3.58 26.27 -12.65
CA GLU A 224 4.48 27.00 -11.79
C GLU A 224 3.91 27.03 -10.35
N LYS A 225 4.36 26.09 -9.52
CA LYS A 225 3.98 25.97 -8.10
C LYS A 225 5.22 25.68 -7.27
N SER A 226 5.48 26.55 -6.31
CA SER A 226 6.58 26.36 -5.37
C SER A 226 6.27 25.22 -4.41
N GLY A 227 7.30 24.50 -3.96
CA GLY A 227 7.16 23.54 -2.87
C GLY A 227 6.72 24.24 -1.59
N SER A 228 5.90 23.57 -0.79
CA SER A 228 5.58 23.99 0.57
C SER A 228 6.66 23.51 1.55
N GLY A 229 6.63 24.01 2.77
CA GLY A 229 7.41 23.48 3.88
C GLY A 229 6.99 22.04 4.25
N GLU A 230 7.63 21.50 5.28
CA GLU A 230 7.32 20.18 5.81
C GLU A 230 5.90 20.13 6.42
N ILE A 231 5.13 19.13 6.04
CA ILE A 231 3.80 18.84 6.61
C ILE A 231 4.01 18.04 7.89
N LYS A 232 3.61 18.60 9.02
CA LYS A 232 3.69 17.89 10.30
C LYS A 232 2.43 17.08 10.53
N ARG A 233 2.54 15.75 10.33
CA ARG A 233 1.46 14.79 10.60
C ARG A 233 1.40 14.47 12.09
N ILE A 234 0.21 14.28 12.63
CA ILE A 234 -0.02 13.99 14.04
C ILE A 234 -0.76 12.66 14.15
N TYR A 235 -0.13 11.71 14.80
CA TYR A 235 -0.69 10.40 15.07
C TYR A 235 -0.78 10.19 16.57
N GLU A 236 -1.91 9.67 17.03
CA GLU A 236 -2.06 9.27 18.43
C GLU A 236 -1.11 8.10 18.72
N PRO A 237 -0.47 8.07 19.89
CA PRO A 237 0.36 6.94 20.28
C PRO A 237 -0.43 5.63 20.25
N GLU A 238 0.13 4.63 19.58
CA GLU A 238 -0.48 3.31 19.48
C GLU A 238 -0.05 2.42 20.66
N GLU A 239 -1.00 1.70 21.25
CA GLU A 239 -0.71 0.74 22.31
C GLU A 239 -0.03 -0.51 21.73
N ASP A 240 0.89 -1.09 22.49
CA ASP A 240 1.57 -2.32 22.07
C ASP A 240 0.65 -3.57 22.12
N SER A 241 -0.40 -3.55 22.96
CA SER A 241 -1.40 -4.61 23.06
C SER A 241 -2.35 -4.67 21.86
N ILE A 242 -3.00 -5.81 21.67
CA ILE A 242 -4.15 -5.95 20.78
C ILE A 242 -5.43 -5.53 21.50
N VAL A 243 -6.47 -5.15 20.74
CA VAL A 243 -7.80 -4.80 21.30
C VAL A 243 -8.53 -6.06 21.77
N GLN A 244 -8.54 -7.11 20.93
CA GLN A 244 -9.17 -8.39 21.23
C GLN A 244 -8.60 -9.51 20.36
N GLU A 245 -8.57 -10.74 20.87
CA GLU A 245 -8.00 -11.88 20.17
C GLU A 245 -8.89 -12.36 19.01
N LYS A 246 -10.22 -12.30 19.18
CA LYS A 246 -11.17 -12.79 18.18
C LYS A 246 -12.27 -11.80 17.89
N ILE A 247 -12.58 -11.63 16.60
CA ILE A 247 -13.76 -10.90 16.12
C ILE A 247 -14.49 -11.77 15.10
N GLU A 248 -15.82 -11.78 15.15
CA GLU A 248 -16.65 -12.57 14.24
C GLU A 248 -17.81 -11.72 13.73
N GLN A 249 -18.05 -11.78 12.42
CA GLN A 249 -19.16 -11.09 11.77
C GLN A 249 -19.96 -12.08 10.93
N LYS A 250 -21.29 -11.94 10.96
CA LYS A 250 -22.19 -12.72 10.13
C LYS A 250 -22.45 -12.00 8.81
N LEU A 251 -22.09 -12.66 7.71
CA LEU A 251 -22.42 -12.26 6.34
C LEU A 251 -22.65 -13.53 5.52
N GLU A 252 -23.41 -13.42 4.46
CA GLU A 252 -23.68 -14.57 3.57
C GLU A 252 -22.43 -14.96 2.78
N VAL A 253 -21.87 -16.10 3.10
CA VAL A 253 -20.67 -16.68 2.44
C VAL A 253 -20.81 -18.16 2.25
N SER A 254 -20.26 -18.71 1.18
CA SER A 254 -20.27 -20.14 0.89
C SER A 254 -19.39 -20.95 1.84
N LYS A 255 -18.30 -20.37 2.30
CA LYS A 255 -17.35 -20.92 3.29
C LYS A 255 -16.87 -19.79 4.20
N PRO A 256 -16.58 -20.07 5.47
CA PRO A 256 -15.99 -19.07 6.34
C PRO A 256 -14.70 -18.48 5.75
N ILE A 257 -14.62 -17.15 5.76
CA ILE A 257 -13.43 -16.38 5.40
C ILE A 257 -12.76 -15.97 6.69
N TYR A 258 -11.44 -16.04 6.74
CA TYR A 258 -10.67 -15.66 7.90
C TYR A 258 -9.50 -14.75 7.54
N THR A 259 -9.12 -13.90 8.47
CA THR A 259 -7.82 -13.21 8.51
C THR A 259 -7.21 -13.41 9.89
N ILE A 260 -6.03 -14.05 9.92
CA ILE A 260 -5.18 -14.04 11.09
C ILE A 260 -4.29 -12.83 10.98
N GLY A 261 -4.34 -11.94 12.00
CA GLY A 261 -3.48 -10.79 12.13
C GLY A 261 -2.40 -11.02 13.18
N ILE A 262 -1.21 -10.50 12.97
CA ILE A 262 -0.18 -10.40 13.99
C ILE A 262 0.26 -8.94 14.05
N LYS A 263 -0.05 -8.25 15.14
CA LYS A 263 0.36 -6.87 15.33
C LYS A 263 1.87 -6.79 15.55
N GLY A 264 2.54 -6.11 14.66
CA GLY A 264 3.97 -5.85 14.77
C GLY A 264 4.24 -4.55 15.55
N THR A 265 5.50 -4.35 15.83
CA THR A 265 6.02 -3.08 16.35
C THR A 265 7.20 -2.70 15.50
N LEU A 266 7.13 -1.55 14.81
CA LEU A 266 8.29 -1.03 14.12
C LEU A 266 9.38 -0.72 15.16
N PRO A 267 10.57 -1.32 15.07
CA PRO A 267 11.66 -0.96 15.95
C PRO A 267 11.96 0.54 15.79
N ASN A 268 12.15 1.28 16.88
CA ASN A 268 12.51 2.70 16.82
C ASN A 268 13.75 2.96 15.95
N THR A 269 14.69 2.02 15.94
CA THR A 269 15.89 2.03 15.10
C THR A 269 15.61 1.75 13.62
N ALA A 270 14.49 1.08 13.29
CA ALA A 270 14.14 0.75 11.92
C ALA A 270 13.68 2.00 11.15
N LEU A 271 13.03 2.97 11.80
CA LEU A 271 12.64 4.23 11.15
C LEU A 271 13.88 5.03 10.67
N GLU A 272 15.03 4.83 11.30
CA GLU A 272 16.31 5.44 10.92
C GLU A 272 17.11 4.56 9.96
N ASN A 273 16.96 3.21 10.03
CA ASN A 273 17.68 2.24 9.21
C ASN A 273 16.75 1.53 8.22
N LYS A 274 16.65 2.05 7.01
CA LYS A 274 15.79 1.53 5.94
C LYS A 274 16.19 0.12 5.48
N SER A 275 17.47 -0.19 5.46
CA SER A 275 18.00 -1.54 5.18
C SER A 275 17.46 -2.57 6.17
N GLU A 276 17.39 -2.25 7.46
CA GLU A 276 16.83 -3.15 8.47
C GLU A 276 15.32 -3.38 8.32
N ILE A 277 14.57 -2.35 7.88
CA ILE A 277 13.13 -2.51 7.57
C ILE A 277 12.94 -3.51 6.43
N VAL A 278 13.65 -3.32 5.32
CA VAL A 278 13.59 -4.20 4.15
C VAL A 278 14.00 -5.62 4.52
N LYS A 279 15.11 -5.77 5.23
CA LYS A 279 15.62 -7.06 5.68
C LYS A 279 14.63 -7.80 6.60
N ARG A 280 14.00 -7.06 7.53
CA ARG A 280 12.97 -7.61 8.42
C ARG A 280 11.74 -8.03 7.65
N HIS A 281 11.27 -7.21 6.70
CA HIS A 281 10.14 -7.53 5.83
C HIS A 281 10.37 -8.83 5.06
N LEU A 282 11.47 -8.94 4.34
CA LEU A 282 11.85 -10.14 3.60
C LEU A 282 11.97 -11.38 4.50
N CYS A 283 12.52 -11.19 5.71
CA CYS A 283 12.62 -12.27 6.69
C CYS A 283 11.24 -12.77 7.15
N ILE A 284 10.29 -11.86 7.36
CA ILE A 284 8.91 -12.20 7.71
C ILE A 284 8.24 -12.99 6.58
N GLU A 285 8.41 -12.57 5.33
CA GLU A 285 7.89 -13.31 4.17
C GLU A 285 8.48 -14.73 4.08
N ILE A 286 9.77 -14.89 4.32
CA ILE A 286 10.42 -16.21 4.39
C ILE A 286 9.79 -17.05 5.50
N LEU A 287 9.63 -16.50 6.69
CA LEU A 287 9.04 -17.19 7.85
C LEU A 287 7.58 -17.59 7.62
N LEU A 288 6.77 -16.71 7.04
CA LEU A 288 5.38 -17.03 6.68
C LEU A 288 5.29 -18.21 5.73
N ASN A 289 6.14 -18.23 4.70
CA ASN A 289 6.21 -19.35 3.76
C ASN A 289 6.77 -20.64 4.37
N LEU A 290 7.65 -20.55 5.37
CA LEU A 290 8.11 -21.70 6.17
C LEU A 290 6.97 -22.30 7.01
N ILE A 291 6.15 -21.44 7.63
CA ILE A 291 5.09 -21.86 8.56
C ILE A 291 3.89 -22.40 7.80
N LEU A 292 3.39 -21.64 6.79
CA LEU A 292 2.10 -21.93 6.13
C LEU A 292 2.14 -21.85 4.60
N GLY A 293 3.31 -21.70 3.97
CA GLY A 293 3.44 -21.77 2.51
C GLY A 293 3.15 -23.18 1.99
N ARG A 294 2.83 -23.31 0.69
CA ARG A 294 2.40 -24.56 0.03
C ARG A 294 3.30 -25.77 0.28
N SER A 295 4.58 -25.55 0.55
CA SER A 295 5.54 -26.62 0.80
C SER A 295 5.70 -26.98 2.28
N SER A 296 5.06 -26.22 3.20
CA SER A 296 5.14 -26.45 4.64
C SER A 296 4.36 -27.69 5.09
N GLU A 297 4.75 -28.28 6.21
CA GLU A 297 4.05 -29.42 6.80
C GLU A 297 2.66 -29.04 7.30
N LEU A 298 2.51 -27.81 7.84
CA LEU A 298 1.20 -27.32 8.29
C LEU A 298 0.23 -27.17 7.12
N TYR A 299 0.66 -26.59 6.01
CA TYR A 299 -0.19 -26.49 4.83
C TYR A 299 -0.67 -27.86 4.34
N LYS A 300 0.25 -28.83 4.21
CA LYS A 300 -0.09 -30.19 3.77
C LYS A 300 -1.08 -30.86 4.71
N LYS A 301 -0.89 -30.71 6.03
CA LYS A 301 -1.84 -31.21 7.05
C LYS A 301 -3.22 -30.63 6.87
N LEU A 302 -3.34 -29.29 6.84
CA LEU A 302 -4.63 -28.60 6.73
C LEU A 302 -5.36 -28.92 5.41
N TYR A 303 -4.60 -29.04 4.31
CA TYR A 303 -5.14 -29.42 3.02
C TYR A 303 -5.67 -30.86 3.02
N ASN A 304 -4.90 -31.82 3.54
CA ASN A 304 -5.30 -33.23 3.62
C ASN A 304 -6.48 -33.46 4.58
N GLU A 305 -6.60 -32.66 5.63
CA GLU A 305 -7.74 -32.67 6.54
C GLU A 305 -8.99 -31.95 5.95
N GLY A 306 -8.88 -31.31 4.78
CA GLY A 306 -9.97 -30.58 4.13
C GLY A 306 -10.34 -29.27 4.85
N ILE A 307 -9.46 -28.75 5.72
CA ILE A 307 -9.67 -27.48 6.42
C ILE A 307 -9.50 -26.33 5.45
N ILE A 308 -8.49 -26.37 4.59
CA ILE A 308 -8.26 -25.44 3.49
C ILE A 308 -8.38 -26.15 2.14
N SER A 309 -8.80 -25.42 1.11
CA SER A 309 -8.87 -25.91 -0.28
C SER A 309 -7.91 -25.17 -1.23
N GLY A 310 -7.30 -24.10 -0.77
CA GLY A 310 -6.35 -23.27 -1.51
C GLY A 310 -5.30 -22.69 -0.59
N SER A 311 -4.29 -22.01 -1.16
CA SER A 311 -3.30 -21.30 -0.37
C SER A 311 -3.89 -20.02 0.17
N PRO A 312 -3.69 -19.71 1.47
CA PRO A 312 -3.96 -18.38 1.98
C PRO A 312 -3.01 -17.35 1.36
N SER A 313 -3.42 -16.10 1.34
CA SER A 313 -2.52 -14.98 1.18
C SER A 313 -1.65 -14.84 2.42
N LEU A 314 -0.40 -14.50 2.24
CA LEU A 314 0.61 -14.35 3.30
C LEU A 314 1.27 -12.99 3.12
N ASP A 315 0.80 -12.00 3.85
CA ASP A 315 1.18 -10.61 3.64
C ASP A 315 1.85 -10.02 4.88
N HIS A 316 2.85 -9.20 4.68
CA HIS A 316 3.43 -8.34 5.71
C HIS A 316 3.36 -6.89 5.26
N GLU A 317 2.53 -6.12 5.91
CA GLU A 317 2.30 -4.72 5.61
C GLU A 317 2.95 -3.83 6.68
N PHE A 318 3.61 -2.78 6.22
CA PHE A 318 4.20 -1.77 7.09
C PHE A 318 4.15 -0.39 6.45
N GLY A 319 3.90 0.59 7.27
CA GLY A 319 3.89 1.99 6.92
C GLY A 319 4.70 2.81 7.93
N LYS A 320 4.47 4.11 7.97
CA LYS A 320 5.16 5.01 8.92
C LYS A 320 4.77 4.74 10.37
N THR A 321 3.54 4.29 10.60
CA THR A 321 2.94 4.20 11.94
C THR A 321 2.38 2.83 12.27
N TYR A 322 2.43 1.88 11.34
CA TYR A 322 1.90 0.54 11.51
C TYR A 322 2.82 -0.53 10.96
N ASP A 323 2.65 -1.72 11.47
CA ASP A 323 3.35 -2.94 11.07
C ASP A 323 2.48 -4.11 11.48
N HIS A 324 2.14 -4.98 10.54
CA HIS A 324 1.36 -6.17 10.82
C HIS A 324 1.52 -7.25 9.75
N ILE A 325 1.25 -8.47 10.16
CA ILE A 325 1.18 -9.63 9.27
C ILE A 325 -0.30 -10.00 9.10
N LEU A 326 -0.68 -10.34 7.89
CA LEU A 326 -2.00 -10.83 7.54
C LEU A 326 -1.92 -12.18 6.85
N ILE A 327 -2.75 -13.11 7.28
CA ILE A 327 -2.91 -14.43 6.67
C ILE A 327 -4.39 -14.59 6.37
N THR A 328 -4.77 -14.41 5.10
CA THR A 328 -6.18 -14.35 4.68
C THR A 328 -6.54 -15.52 3.78
N GLY A 329 -7.70 -16.13 4.01
CA GLY A 329 -8.17 -17.24 3.17
C GLY A 329 -9.55 -17.75 3.59
N GLN A 330 -9.90 -18.90 3.02
CA GLN A 330 -11.12 -19.61 3.36
C GLN A 330 -10.78 -20.94 4.04
N ALA A 331 -11.52 -21.27 5.10
CA ALA A 331 -11.36 -22.52 5.83
C ALA A 331 -12.70 -23.07 6.30
N THR A 332 -12.85 -24.38 6.33
CA THR A 332 -14.03 -25.02 6.90
C THR A 332 -14.08 -24.90 8.43
N ASN A 333 -12.92 -24.73 9.08
CA ASN A 333 -12.76 -24.54 10.50
C ASN A 333 -11.61 -23.54 10.78
N PRO A 334 -11.88 -22.21 10.71
CA PRO A 334 -10.87 -21.18 10.94
C PRO A 334 -10.22 -21.25 12.34
N GLU A 335 -10.98 -21.60 13.37
CA GLU A 335 -10.46 -21.70 14.73
C GLU A 335 -9.41 -22.81 14.85
N LYS A 336 -9.67 -23.98 14.26
CA LYS A 336 -8.69 -25.07 14.25
C LYS A 336 -7.43 -24.66 13.48
N LEU A 337 -7.59 -24.00 12.34
CA LEU A 337 -6.46 -23.48 11.58
C LEU A 337 -5.63 -22.50 12.43
N TYR A 338 -6.28 -21.59 13.14
CA TYR A 338 -5.61 -20.62 14.02
C TYR A 338 -4.81 -21.30 15.12
N GLU A 339 -5.39 -22.29 15.79
CA GLU A 339 -4.69 -23.05 16.83
C GLU A 339 -3.54 -23.88 16.25
N ASP A 340 -3.72 -24.54 15.11
CA ASP A 340 -2.66 -25.28 14.43
C ASP A 340 -1.52 -24.36 14.00
N PHE A 341 -1.82 -23.13 13.56
CA PHE A 341 -0.83 -22.12 13.20
C PHE A 341 0.00 -21.66 14.42
N LYS A 342 -0.65 -21.37 15.56
CA LYS A 342 0.05 -21.04 16.81
C LYS A 342 0.96 -22.19 17.26
N ASN A 343 0.48 -23.43 17.21
CA ASN A 343 1.22 -24.60 17.58
C ASN A 343 2.47 -24.84 16.69
N GLU A 344 2.34 -24.61 15.37
CA GLU A 344 3.46 -24.75 14.45
C GLU A 344 4.55 -23.70 14.73
N ILE A 345 4.17 -22.46 15.04
CA ILE A 345 5.12 -21.42 15.44
C ILE A 345 5.88 -21.86 16.70
N GLN A 346 5.18 -22.35 17.73
CA GLN A 346 5.83 -22.83 18.95
C GLN A 346 6.76 -24.02 18.68
N LYS A 347 6.36 -24.96 17.85
CA LYS A 347 7.18 -26.10 17.43
C LYS A 347 8.47 -25.64 16.74
N ILE A 348 8.38 -24.67 15.79
CA ILE A 348 9.57 -24.13 15.12
C ILE A 348 10.46 -23.36 16.10
N LYS A 349 9.88 -22.59 17.05
CA LYS A 349 10.66 -21.90 18.09
C LYS A 349 11.44 -22.87 19.00
N GLN A 350 10.89 -24.07 19.27
CA GLN A 350 11.51 -25.09 20.12
C GLN A 350 12.57 -25.91 19.36
N ASN A 351 12.24 -26.34 18.15
CA ASN A 351 13.07 -27.26 17.37
C ASN A 351 14.11 -26.57 16.49
N GLY A 352 13.97 -25.25 16.30
CA GLY A 352 14.76 -24.46 15.35
C GLY A 352 14.24 -24.49 13.93
N ILE A 353 14.75 -23.58 13.11
CA ILE A 353 14.40 -23.45 11.69
C ILE A 353 15.23 -24.47 10.89
N ASN A 354 14.58 -25.27 10.05
CA ASN A 354 15.27 -26.17 9.12
C ASN A 354 16.03 -25.35 8.07
N LYS A 355 17.36 -25.54 8.02
CA LYS A 355 18.23 -24.75 7.14
C LYS A 355 17.97 -25.00 5.66
N GLU A 356 17.69 -26.24 5.26
CA GLU A 356 17.43 -26.59 3.85
C GLU A 356 16.14 -25.94 3.34
N ASP A 357 15.06 -26.03 4.11
CA ASP A 357 13.80 -25.37 3.81
C ASP A 357 13.94 -23.85 3.78
N PHE A 358 14.67 -23.29 4.74
CA PHE A 358 14.94 -21.86 4.80
C PHE A 358 15.64 -21.37 3.51
N GLU A 359 16.73 -22.01 3.10
CA GLU A 359 17.46 -21.61 1.89
C GLU A 359 16.63 -21.81 0.61
N ARG A 360 15.80 -22.83 0.56
CA ARG A 360 14.87 -23.08 -0.56
C ARG A 360 13.82 -21.98 -0.67
N ILE A 361 13.21 -21.60 0.46
CA ILE A 361 12.16 -20.54 0.47
C ILE A 361 12.79 -19.17 0.21
N LYS A 362 13.95 -18.88 0.79
CA LYS A 362 14.70 -17.64 0.50
C LYS A 362 14.97 -17.48 -0.99
N LYS A 363 15.35 -18.56 -1.71
CA LYS A 363 15.51 -18.52 -3.16
C LYS A 363 14.20 -18.28 -3.90
N MET A 364 13.09 -18.85 -3.41
CA MET A 364 11.76 -18.63 -3.98
C MET A 364 11.35 -17.16 -3.86
N ILE A 365 11.50 -16.56 -2.68
CA ILE A 365 11.19 -15.14 -2.45
C ILE A 365 12.08 -14.24 -3.33
N TYR A 366 13.40 -14.53 -3.38
CA TYR A 366 14.30 -13.81 -4.28
C TYR A 366 13.82 -13.85 -5.74
N GLY A 367 13.41 -15.03 -6.22
CA GLY A 367 12.88 -15.19 -7.57
C GLY A 367 11.56 -14.42 -7.80
N ALA A 368 10.70 -14.32 -6.78
CA ALA A 368 9.49 -13.50 -6.84
C ALA A 368 9.83 -12.02 -7.01
N TYR A 369 10.75 -11.47 -6.21
CA TYR A 369 11.19 -10.08 -6.38
C TYR A 369 11.89 -9.80 -7.71
N VAL A 370 12.66 -10.75 -8.24
CA VAL A 370 13.23 -10.60 -9.59
C VAL A 370 12.13 -10.50 -10.66
N LYS A 371 11.05 -11.26 -10.51
CA LYS A 371 9.93 -11.27 -11.43
C LYS A 371 9.15 -9.93 -11.47
N GLU A 372 9.11 -9.18 -10.35
CA GLU A 372 8.48 -7.84 -10.31
C GLU A 372 9.09 -6.87 -11.34
N TYR A 373 10.34 -7.11 -11.76
CA TYR A 373 10.99 -6.30 -12.80
C TYR A 373 10.64 -6.71 -14.23
N ASP A 374 9.72 -7.65 -14.45
CA ASP A 374 9.27 -8.06 -15.79
C ASP A 374 8.11 -7.19 -16.32
N ASP A 375 7.31 -6.57 -15.45
CA ASP A 375 6.17 -5.71 -15.83
C ASP A 375 6.40 -4.24 -15.47
N VAL A 376 6.14 -3.34 -16.43
CA VAL A 376 6.33 -1.88 -16.24
C VAL A 376 5.41 -1.29 -15.17
N THR A 377 4.24 -1.90 -14.97
CA THR A 377 3.26 -1.49 -13.96
C THR A 377 3.77 -1.80 -12.57
N ASP A 378 4.23 -3.05 -12.35
CA ASP A 378 4.75 -3.52 -11.06
C ASP A 378 5.98 -2.70 -10.66
N ILE A 379 6.91 -2.48 -11.61
CA ILE A 379 8.09 -1.65 -11.40
C ILE A 379 7.71 -0.25 -10.92
N ALA A 380 6.87 0.47 -11.67
CA ALA A 380 6.58 1.87 -11.35
C ALA A 380 5.81 2.02 -10.02
N ARG A 381 4.86 1.11 -9.75
CA ARG A 381 4.11 1.08 -8.49
C ARG A 381 5.01 0.79 -7.29
N MET A 382 5.89 -0.20 -7.41
CA MET A 382 6.86 -0.55 -6.38
C MET A 382 7.77 0.64 -6.05
N PHE A 383 8.37 1.26 -7.06
CA PHE A 383 9.24 2.42 -6.85
C PHE A 383 8.52 3.61 -6.23
N LEU A 384 7.28 3.91 -6.62
CA LEU A 384 6.50 5.00 -6.03
C LEU A 384 6.16 4.72 -4.56
N SER A 385 5.62 3.53 -4.27
CA SER A 385 5.24 3.15 -2.91
C SER A 385 6.43 3.13 -1.95
N ASP A 386 7.54 2.54 -2.39
CA ASP A 386 8.77 2.48 -1.60
C ASP A 386 9.41 3.85 -1.41
N TYR A 387 9.36 4.71 -2.43
CA TYR A 387 9.82 6.09 -2.32
C TYR A 387 9.13 6.84 -1.15
N PHE A 388 7.80 6.71 -1.01
CA PHE A 388 7.07 7.33 0.09
C PHE A 388 7.39 6.72 1.47
N LYS A 389 7.85 5.46 1.50
CA LYS A 389 8.39 4.82 2.71
C LYS A 389 9.87 5.17 2.96
N GLY A 390 10.50 5.88 2.00
CA GLY A 390 11.93 6.21 2.03
C GLY A 390 12.84 5.01 1.77
N ILE A 391 12.36 4.02 1.01
CA ILE A 391 13.06 2.78 0.62
C ILE A 391 13.42 2.88 -0.86
N ASN A 392 14.56 2.32 -1.24
CA ASN A 392 14.89 2.06 -2.63
C ASN A 392 14.50 0.62 -2.97
N SER A 393 13.64 0.44 -3.98
CA SER A 393 13.13 -0.88 -4.35
C SER A 393 14.23 -1.88 -4.77
N PHE A 394 15.39 -1.41 -5.17
CA PHE A 394 16.53 -2.29 -5.43
C PHE A 394 17.11 -2.93 -4.17
N ASP A 395 16.87 -2.36 -2.99
CA ASP A 395 17.42 -2.84 -1.73
C ASP A 395 16.86 -4.23 -1.37
N TYR A 396 15.65 -4.59 -1.82
CA TYR A 396 15.08 -5.93 -1.57
C TYR A 396 16.00 -7.04 -2.10
N LEU A 397 16.53 -6.89 -3.31
CA LEU A 397 17.42 -7.88 -3.93
C LEU A 397 18.81 -7.94 -3.28
N GLU A 398 19.23 -6.87 -2.63
CA GLU A 398 20.51 -6.82 -1.91
C GLU A 398 20.36 -7.41 -0.51
N GLU A 399 19.37 -6.93 0.25
CA GLU A 399 19.18 -7.28 1.66
C GLU A 399 18.82 -8.75 1.88
N ILE A 400 18.08 -9.37 0.95
CA ILE A 400 17.71 -10.79 1.06
C ILE A 400 18.95 -11.68 1.17
N GLN A 401 20.07 -11.31 0.54
CA GLN A 401 21.31 -12.10 0.59
C GLN A 401 21.87 -12.20 2.02
N GLY A 402 21.74 -11.14 2.80
CA GLY A 402 22.23 -11.04 4.18
C GLY A 402 21.38 -11.76 5.22
N ILE A 403 20.18 -12.28 4.85
CA ILE A 403 19.29 -12.96 5.79
C ILE A 403 19.78 -14.41 5.99
N ASN A 404 20.02 -14.78 7.23
CA ASN A 404 20.42 -16.12 7.64
C ASN A 404 19.47 -16.70 8.69
N VAL A 405 19.65 -17.98 9.04
CA VAL A 405 18.81 -18.71 10.01
C VAL A 405 18.86 -18.06 11.40
N GLU A 406 20.01 -17.50 11.79
CA GLU A 406 20.16 -16.85 13.10
C GLU A 406 19.30 -15.58 13.17
N TYR A 407 19.36 -14.72 12.14
CA TYR A 407 18.50 -13.55 12.01
C TYR A 407 17.03 -13.93 11.95
N ALA A 408 16.68 -14.96 11.15
CA ALA A 408 15.30 -15.44 11.06
C ALA A 408 14.78 -16.00 12.40
N THR A 409 15.62 -16.67 13.19
CA THR A 409 15.27 -17.12 14.54
C THR A 409 15.00 -15.95 15.48
N HIS A 410 15.78 -14.86 15.35
CA HIS A 410 15.56 -13.65 16.12
C HIS A 410 14.23 -12.99 15.74
N VAL A 411 13.93 -12.82 14.46
CA VAL A 411 12.67 -12.25 13.96
C VAL A 411 11.49 -13.12 14.38
N LEU A 412 11.56 -14.45 14.24
CA LEU A 412 10.52 -15.39 14.65
C LEU A 412 10.13 -15.22 16.13
N LYS A 413 11.13 -15.07 17.02
CA LYS A 413 10.88 -14.91 18.45
C LYS A 413 10.27 -13.56 18.82
N ASN A 414 10.65 -12.50 18.12
CA ASN A 414 10.27 -11.13 18.48
C ASN A 414 8.99 -10.65 17.79
N VAL A 415 8.66 -11.19 16.61
CA VAL A 415 7.49 -10.78 15.81
C VAL A 415 6.31 -11.72 16.00
N PHE A 416 6.53 -13.03 15.93
CA PHE A 416 5.45 -14.03 15.99
C PHE A 416 5.07 -14.36 17.44
N LYS A 417 4.58 -13.36 18.18
CA LYS A 417 4.17 -13.47 19.57
C LYS A 417 2.68 -13.77 19.67
N GLU A 418 2.30 -14.77 20.46
CA GLU A 418 0.90 -15.21 20.61
C GLU A 418 0.00 -14.10 21.14
N GLU A 419 0.49 -13.32 22.11
CA GLU A 419 -0.22 -12.17 22.68
C GLU A 419 -0.47 -11.00 21.72
N LYS A 420 0.09 -11.07 20.51
CA LYS A 420 -0.08 -10.10 19.41
C LYS A 420 -0.97 -10.62 18.29
N MET A 421 -1.46 -11.86 18.41
CA MET A 421 -2.23 -12.50 17.37
C MET A 421 -3.72 -12.27 17.56
N VAL A 422 -4.40 -12.05 16.43
CA VAL A 422 -5.85 -11.94 16.37
C VAL A 422 -6.38 -12.86 15.27
N ILE A 423 -7.66 -13.24 15.37
CA ILE A 423 -8.38 -13.87 14.28
C ILE A 423 -9.68 -13.13 14.02
N SER A 424 -9.87 -12.71 12.77
CA SER A 424 -11.14 -12.22 12.24
C SER A 424 -11.80 -13.30 11.40
N ILE A 425 -13.11 -13.51 11.60
CA ILE A 425 -13.88 -14.52 10.87
C ILE A 425 -15.17 -13.90 10.35
N VAL A 426 -15.44 -14.12 9.08
CA VAL A 426 -16.75 -13.85 8.45
C VAL A 426 -17.38 -15.17 8.06
N ARG A 427 -18.59 -15.44 8.57
CA ARG A 427 -19.37 -16.65 8.28
C ARG A 427 -20.86 -16.39 8.37
N ASN A 428 -21.69 -17.35 7.89
CA ASN A 428 -23.15 -17.33 8.02
C ASN A 428 -23.63 -17.38 9.45
#